data_7500bac9240610aabb34b76d2916096b
#
_entry.id   7500bac9240610aabb34b76d2916096b
#
_cell.length_a   1.000
_cell.length_b   1.000
_cell.length_c   1.000
_cell.angle_alpha   90.00
_cell.angle_beta   90.00
_cell.angle_gamma   90.00
#
_symmetry.space_group_name_H-M   'P 1'
#
loop_
_entity.id
_entity.type
_entity.pdbx_description
1 polymer ?
#
loop_
_entity_poly.entity_id
_entity_poly.type
_entity_poly.pdbx_seq_one_letter_code
_entity_poly.pdbx_strand_id
1 'polypeptide(L)'
;NTKDTKIFYFRRWLRTIPPYLIALVCYSIIFLKFDIDTLKYLLFIQNTFNNFIDFDYFFIAWSLSIEEFFYLIFPVFLIVFNKRKMIHIVILFILVIYCLKIAYLLLNNIDEEFYRIGTFLRLDSIAFGVLTRIYFNKIRNNFINILSIILVGISLYYFFKDYQNLTTLQLFLLILLIQCFSVSILITFINSNKLIVNTFLIKFLSILSKQTYSIYLFHFAFIYLISLNSFLLNNEFIFI
;
A
#
# COMPACT_ATOMS: atom_id res chain seq x y z
N ASN A 1 -24.37 -1.39 -10.83
CA ASN A 1 -25.32 -0.30 -11.07
C ASN A 1 -24.55 1.02 -10.98
N THR A 2 -24.71 1.91 -11.97
CA THR A 2 -23.96 3.20 -12.04
C THR A 2 -24.23 4.11 -10.83
N LYS A 3 -25.42 4.02 -10.22
CA LYS A 3 -25.77 4.74 -8.98
C LYS A 3 -24.88 4.28 -7.80
N ASP A 4 -24.66 2.98 -7.67
CA ASP A 4 -23.86 2.42 -6.58
C ASP A 4 -22.39 2.85 -6.69
N THR A 5 -21.89 2.97 -7.92
CA THR A 5 -20.52 3.43 -8.19
C THR A 5 -20.33 4.89 -7.83
N LYS A 6 -21.29 5.77 -8.14
CA LYS A 6 -21.22 7.20 -7.73
C LYS A 6 -21.24 7.35 -6.22
N ILE A 7 -22.09 6.60 -5.52
CA ILE A 7 -22.17 6.61 -4.05
C ILE A 7 -20.85 6.10 -3.44
N PHE A 8 -20.25 5.06 -4.05
CA PHE A 8 -18.96 4.52 -3.62
C PHE A 8 -17.86 5.58 -3.69
N TYR A 9 -17.66 6.26 -4.85
CA TYR A 9 -16.65 7.31 -4.99
C TYR A 9 -16.90 8.47 -4.02
N PHE A 10 -18.13 8.95 -3.92
CA PHE A 10 -18.47 10.06 -3.05
C PHE A 10 -18.15 9.78 -1.58
N ARG A 11 -18.59 8.62 -1.06
CA ARG A 11 -18.29 8.23 0.33
C ARG A 11 -16.81 8.03 0.60
N ARG A 12 -16.08 7.49 -0.37
CA ARG A 12 -14.65 7.25 -0.23
C ARG A 12 -13.90 8.57 -0.25
N TRP A 13 -14.08 9.39 -1.26
CA TRP A 13 -13.35 10.64 -1.43
C TRP A 13 -13.62 11.64 -0.31
N LEU A 14 -14.85 11.74 0.18
CA LEU A 14 -15.14 12.56 1.35
C LEU A 14 -14.39 12.10 2.62
N ARG A 15 -14.02 10.84 2.70
CA ARG A 15 -13.27 10.31 3.84
C ARG A 15 -11.76 10.45 3.67
N THR A 16 -11.24 10.28 2.46
CA THR A 16 -9.79 10.19 2.22
C THR A 16 -9.18 11.51 1.77
N ILE A 17 -9.83 12.26 0.88
CA ILE A 17 -9.27 13.48 0.30
C ILE A 17 -9.10 14.61 1.31
N PRO A 18 -10.09 14.98 2.16
CA PRO A 18 -9.91 16.11 3.06
C PRO A 18 -8.71 15.97 4.02
N PRO A 19 -8.53 14.87 4.78
CA PRO A 19 -7.36 14.73 5.63
C PRO A 19 -6.06 14.61 4.84
N TYR A 20 -6.07 14.07 3.61
CA TYR A 20 -4.91 14.06 2.72
C TYR A 20 -4.47 15.46 2.34
N LEU A 21 -5.40 16.33 1.93
CA LEU A 21 -5.09 17.71 1.58
C LEU A 21 -4.52 18.49 2.77
N ILE A 22 -5.07 18.28 3.96
CA ILE A 22 -4.55 18.90 5.18
C ILE A 22 -3.10 18.42 5.43
N ALA A 23 -2.85 17.11 5.30
CA ALA A 23 -1.50 16.57 5.45
C ALA A 23 -0.56 17.15 4.40
N LEU A 24 -0.94 17.19 3.11
CA LEU A 24 -0.13 17.76 2.04
C LEU A 24 0.25 19.21 2.34
N VAL A 25 -0.69 20.04 2.76
CA VAL A 25 -0.43 21.44 3.16
C VAL A 25 0.55 21.50 4.34
N CYS A 26 0.33 20.67 5.38
CA CYS A 26 1.24 20.61 6.53
C CYS A 26 2.67 20.24 6.13
N TYR A 27 2.84 19.21 5.29
CA TYR A 27 4.16 18.82 4.78
C TYR A 27 4.78 19.91 3.91
N SER A 28 4.01 20.53 3.01
CA SER A 28 4.49 21.64 2.19
C SER A 28 4.98 22.83 3.04
N ILE A 29 4.32 23.13 4.15
CA ILE A 29 4.75 24.16 5.10
C ILE A 29 6.01 23.74 5.85
N ILE A 30 6.07 22.50 6.37
CA ILE A 30 7.22 21.99 7.13
C ILE A 30 8.49 22.02 6.30
N PHE A 31 8.40 21.59 5.02
CA PHE A 31 9.53 21.50 4.10
C PHE A 31 9.70 22.74 3.21
N LEU A 32 8.85 23.77 3.37
CA LEU A 32 8.84 25.01 2.56
C LEU A 32 8.79 24.73 1.06
N LYS A 33 8.03 23.71 0.63
CA LYS A 33 7.88 23.25 -0.74
C LYS A 33 6.47 23.56 -1.25
N PHE A 34 6.37 24.51 -2.19
CA PHE A 34 5.14 24.87 -2.91
C PHE A 34 5.48 25.00 -4.40
N ASP A 35 5.84 23.89 -5.01
CA ASP A 35 6.34 23.80 -6.39
C ASP A 35 5.47 22.85 -7.24
N ILE A 36 5.96 22.51 -8.43
CA ILE A 36 5.28 21.60 -9.35
C ILE A 36 5.12 20.19 -8.75
N ASP A 37 6.00 19.78 -7.82
CA ASP A 37 5.90 18.51 -7.15
C ASP A 37 4.68 18.46 -6.23
N THR A 38 4.31 19.59 -5.60
CA THR A 38 3.06 19.70 -4.83
C THR A 38 1.82 19.39 -5.70
N LEU A 39 1.82 19.81 -6.97
CA LEU A 39 0.74 19.46 -7.91
C LEU A 39 0.74 17.97 -8.25
N LYS A 40 1.91 17.33 -8.34
CA LYS A 40 2.01 15.88 -8.58
C LYS A 40 1.43 15.09 -7.41
N TYR A 41 1.69 15.53 -6.17
CA TYR A 41 1.05 14.96 -4.98
C TYR A 41 -0.46 15.18 -4.98
N LEU A 42 -0.92 16.39 -5.30
CA LEU A 42 -2.35 16.70 -5.37
C LEU A 42 -3.12 15.76 -6.32
N LEU A 43 -2.47 15.37 -7.41
CA LEU A 43 -3.02 14.47 -8.43
C LEU A 43 -2.72 12.99 -8.19
N PHE A 44 -2.03 12.65 -7.11
CA PHE A 44 -1.58 11.29 -6.77
C PHE A 44 -0.65 10.64 -7.81
N ILE A 45 0.03 11.43 -8.66
CA ILE A 45 0.87 10.94 -9.76
C ILE A 45 2.37 10.94 -9.43
N GLN A 46 2.76 11.29 -8.20
CA GLN A 46 4.15 11.45 -7.78
C GLN A 46 5.04 10.23 -8.08
N ASN A 47 4.53 9.01 -8.01
CA ASN A 47 5.28 7.77 -8.20
C ASN A 47 4.82 6.98 -9.46
N THR A 48 4.31 7.67 -10.48
CA THR A 48 3.90 7.03 -11.73
C THR A 48 5.10 6.67 -12.61
N PHE A 49 6.15 7.49 -12.59
CA PHE A 49 7.38 7.32 -13.35
C PHE A 49 8.60 7.40 -12.43
N ASN A 50 9.70 6.77 -12.86
CA ASN A 50 10.96 6.85 -12.14
C ASN A 50 11.49 8.29 -12.15
N ASN A 51 12.02 8.75 -11.00
CA ASN A 51 12.56 10.11 -10.82
C ASN A 51 11.59 11.22 -11.24
N PHE A 52 10.28 11.00 -11.08
CA PHE A 52 9.25 11.98 -11.43
C PHE A 52 9.18 13.15 -10.45
N ILE A 53 9.65 12.95 -9.22
CA ILE A 53 9.78 13.96 -8.18
C ILE A 53 11.26 14.18 -7.88
N ASP A 54 11.67 15.46 -7.77
CA ASP A 54 13.06 15.82 -7.45
C ASP A 54 13.37 15.62 -5.96
N PHE A 55 12.39 15.87 -5.09
CA PHE A 55 12.51 15.69 -3.64
C PHE A 55 11.21 15.19 -3.02
N ASP A 56 11.23 13.97 -2.51
CA ASP A 56 10.05 13.33 -1.91
C ASP A 56 9.88 13.78 -0.44
N TYR A 57 9.28 14.95 -0.24
CA TYR A 57 8.98 15.48 1.10
C TYR A 57 7.72 14.89 1.72
N PHE A 58 6.84 14.27 0.93
CA PHE A 58 5.62 13.60 1.39
C PHE A 58 5.66 12.10 1.06
N PHE A 59 6.77 11.48 1.40
CA PHE A 59 7.07 10.08 1.11
C PHE A 59 5.91 9.11 1.40
N ILE A 60 5.17 9.30 2.49
CA ILE A 60 4.06 8.42 2.88
C ILE A 60 2.94 8.35 1.83
N ALA A 61 2.83 9.37 0.97
CA ALA A 61 1.78 9.46 -0.05
C ALA A 61 1.88 8.38 -1.15
N TRP A 62 3.01 7.65 -1.26
CA TRP A 62 3.17 6.60 -2.28
C TRP A 62 2.08 5.51 -2.20
N SER A 63 1.72 5.07 -1.01
CA SER A 63 0.70 4.03 -0.83
C SER A 63 -0.70 4.51 -1.20
N LEU A 64 -0.98 5.81 -0.98
CA LEU A 64 -2.25 6.43 -1.34
C LEU A 64 -2.42 6.58 -2.84
N SER A 65 -1.34 6.86 -3.57
CA SER A 65 -1.36 6.86 -5.04
C SER A 65 -1.80 5.50 -5.58
N ILE A 66 -1.23 4.41 -5.06
CA ILE A 66 -1.61 3.05 -5.46
C ILE A 66 -3.10 2.80 -5.19
N GLU A 67 -3.57 3.20 -3.99
CA GLU A 67 -4.97 3.03 -3.62
C GLU A 67 -5.91 3.83 -4.54
N GLU A 68 -5.64 5.11 -4.76
CA GLU A 68 -6.53 5.98 -5.56
C GLU A 68 -6.56 5.53 -7.03
N PHE A 69 -5.42 5.16 -7.63
CA PHE A 69 -5.40 4.57 -8.97
C PHE A 69 -6.19 3.26 -9.06
N PHE A 70 -6.04 2.38 -8.08
CA PHE A 70 -6.80 1.14 -8.05
C PHE A 70 -8.31 1.42 -7.95
N TYR A 71 -8.73 2.31 -7.05
CA TYR A 71 -10.15 2.63 -6.89
C TYR A 71 -10.73 3.40 -8.08
N LEU A 72 -9.91 4.12 -8.83
CA LEU A 72 -10.34 4.74 -10.09
C LEU A 72 -10.63 3.68 -11.15
N ILE A 73 -9.75 2.69 -11.29
CA ILE A 73 -9.79 1.70 -12.38
C ILE A 73 -10.75 0.55 -12.06
N PHE A 74 -10.72 0.02 -10.84
CA PHE A 74 -11.41 -1.22 -10.48
C PHE A 74 -12.93 -1.17 -10.61
N PRO A 75 -13.66 -0.10 -10.23
CA PRO A 75 -15.11 -0.01 -10.45
C PRO A 75 -15.49 -0.02 -11.92
N VAL A 76 -14.66 0.50 -12.81
CA VAL A 76 -14.88 0.45 -14.27
C VAL A 76 -14.87 -1.01 -14.72
N PHE A 77 -13.92 -1.83 -14.25
CA PHE A 77 -13.91 -3.26 -14.53
C PHE A 77 -15.18 -3.96 -14.02
N LEU A 78 -15.69 -3.58 -12.85
CA LEU A 78 -16.93 -4.15 -12.29
C LEU A 78 -18.17 -3.82 -13.12
N ILE A 79 -18.18 -2.67 -13.80
CA ILE A 79 -19.31 -2.26 -14.68
C ILE A 79 -19.24 -2.98 -16.02
N VAL A 80 -18.05 -3.06 -16.61
CA VAL A 80 -17.83 -3.55 -17.98
C VAL A 80 -17.91 -5.08 -18.04
N PHE A 81 -17.48 -5.78 -16.98
CA PHE A 81 -17.31 -7.22 -17.03
C PHE A 81 -18.25 -7.97 -16.09
N ASN A 82 -18.81 -9.07 -16.58
CA ASN A 82 -19.63 -9.99 -15.77
C ASN A 82 -18.79 -10.66 -14.68
N LYS A 83 -19.42 -10.97 -13.52
CA LYS A 83 -18.77 -11.64 -12.38
C LYS A 83 -17.97 -12.89 -12.74
N ARG A 84 -18.41 -13.68 -13.73
CA ARG A 84 -17.68 -14.88 -14.19
C ARG A 84 -16.35 -14.54 -14.89
N LYS A 85 -16.31 -13.42 -15.63
CA LYS A 85 -15.10 -12.95 -16.33
C LYS A 85 -14.13 -12.19 -15.40
N MET A 86 -14.64 -11.68 -14.27
CA MET A 86 -13.84 -10.90 -13.30
C MET A 86 -12.58 -11.63 -12.84
N ILE A 87 -12.67 -12.92 -12.56
CA ILE A 87 -11.52 -13.72 -12.12
C ILE A 87 -10.40 -13.68 -13.17
N HIS A 88 -10.74 -13.97 -14.42
CA HIS A 88 -9.75 -13.98 -15.51
C HIS A 88 -9.15 -12.60 -15.74
N ILE A 89 -9.95 -11.54 -15.58
CA ILE A 89 -9.47 -10.17 -15.75
C ILE A 89 -8.53 -9.77 -14.63
N VAL A 90 -8.84 -10.09 -13.38
CA VAL A 90 -7.95 -9.81 -12.24
C VAL A 90 -6.66 -10.59 -12.37
N ILE A 91 -6.71 -11.85 -12.79
CA ILE A 91 -5.51 -12.66 -13.06
C ILE A 91 -4.70 -12.04 -14.20
N LEU A 92 -5.33 -11.69 -15.33
CA LEU A 92 -4.66 -11.03 -16.45
C LEU A 92 -4.02 -9.71 -16.01
N PHE A 93 -4.71 -8.90 -15.23
CA PHE A 93 -4.20 -7.66 -14.68
C PHE A 93 -2.94 -7.86 -13.83
N ILE A 94 -2.95 -8.87 -12.94
CA ILE A 94 -1.77 -9.26 -12.17
C ILE A 94 -0.64 -9.69 -13.09
N LEU A 95 -0.91 -10.55 -14.09
CA LEU A 95 0.11 -11.00 -15.03
C LEU A 95 0.74 -9.83 -15.81
N VAL A 96 -0.05 -8.87 -16.27
CA VAL A 96 0.47 -7.66 -16.93
C VAL A 96 1.40 -6.89 -16.00
N ILE A 97 1.04 -6.70 -14.73
CA ILE A 97 1.91 -6.00 -13.77
C ILE A 97 3.20 -6.78 -13.54
N TYR A 98 3.15 -8.13 -13.45
CA TYR A 98 4.35 -8.95 -13.32
C TYR A 98 5.23 -8.88 -14.57
N CYS A 99 4.65 -8.86 -15.77
CA CYS A 99 5.41 -8.62 -17.00
C CYS A 99 6.10 -7.24 -16.98
N LEU A 100 5.41 -6.20 -16.51
CA LEU A 100 6.01 -4.88 -16.33
C LEU A 100 7.17 -4.92 -15.32
N LYS A 101 7.01 -5.58 -14.18
CA LYS A 101 8.07 -5.74 -13.18
C LYS A 101 9.30 -6.44 -13.76
N ILE A 102 9.09 -7.50 -14.52
CA ILE A 102 10.18 -8.24 -15.20
C ILE A 102 10.85 -7.37 -16.27
N ALA A 103 10.05 -6.66 -17.07
CA ALA A 103 10.59 -5.73 -18.08
C ALA A 103 11.46 -4.65 -17.41
N TYR A 104 11.01 -4.10 -16.29
CA TYR A 104 11.80 -3.18 -15.48
C TYR A 104 13.09 -3.82 -14.95
N LEU A 105 13.08 -5.06 -14.48
CA LEU A 105 14.29 -5.78 -14.05
C LEU A 105 15.31 -6.01 -15.15
N LEU A 106 14.85 -6.14 -16.41
CA LEU A 106 15.72 -6.33 -17.57
C LEU A 106 16.32 -5.02 -18.10
N LEU A 107 15.70 -3.89 -17.80
CA LEU A 107 16.18 -2.55 -18.15
C LEU A 107 17.18 -2.08 -17.08
N ASN A 108 18.46 -2.37 -17.22
CA ASN A 108 19.57 -2.20 -16.27
C ASN A 108 19.76 -0.82 -15.57
N ASN A 109 18.79 0.08 -15.60
CA ASN A 109 18.87 1.45 -15.05
C ASN A 109 17.76 1.73 -14.02
N ILE A 110 17.38 0.77 -13.21
CA ILE A 110 16.25 0.94 -12.31
C ILE A 110 16.72 1.36 -10.93
N ASP A 111 16.11 2.43 -10.44
CA ASP A 111 16.13 2.79 -9.05
C ASP A 111 15.36 1.72 -8.24
N GLU A 112 16.02 1.06 -7.30
CA GLU A 112 15.44 0.04 -6.44
C GLU A 112 14.26 0.60 -5.64
N GLU A 113 14.34 1.87 -5.27
CA GLU A 113 13.28 2.57 -4.57
C GLU A 113 12.01 2.68 -5.43
N PHE A 114 12.12 3.08 -6.69
CA PHE A 114 10.98 3.14 -7.60
C PHE A 114 10.35 1.76 -7.82
N TYR A 115 11.14 0.70 -7.88
CA TYR A 115 10.61 -0.66 -7.97
C TYR A 115 9.74 -1.01 -6.75
N ARG A 116 10.10 -0.51 -5.57
CA ARG A 116 9.40 -0.73 -4.31
C ARG A 116 8.13 0.11 -4.17
N ILE A 117 8.13 1.37 -4.62
CA ILE A 117 7.05 2.34 -4.39
C ILE A 117 6.28 2.75 -5.65
N GLY A 118 6.74 2.38 -6.84
CA GLY A 118 6.14 2.77 -8.11
C GLY A 118 4.65 2.38 -8.20
N THR A 119 3.80 3.36 -8.48
CA THR A 119 2.34 3.21 -8.41
C THR A 119 1.83 2.06 -9.27
N PHE A 120 2.23 2.00 -10.54
CA PHE A 120 1.77 0.95 -11.45
C PHE A 120 2.35 -0.42 -11.10
N LEU A 121 3.56 -0.48 -10.56
CA LEU A 121 4.22 -1.73 -10.20
C LEU A 121 3.61 -2.39 -8.95
N ARG A 122 2.86 -1.63 -8.15
CA ARG A 122 2.30 -2.11 -6.88
C ARG A 122 0.79 -2.34 -6.87
N LEU A 123 0.09 -2.06 -7.97
CA LEU A 123 -1.35 -2.31 -8.12
C LEU A 123 -1.73 -3.79 -7.95
N ASP A 124 -0.79 -4.71 -8.19
CA ASP A 124 -0.97 -6.15 -7.95
C ASP A 124 -1.28 -6.47 -6.48
N SER A 125 -0.74 -5.72 -5.53
CA SER A 125 -0.96 -5.96 -4.09
C SER A 125 -2.45 -5.90 -3.73
N ILE A 126 -3.17 -4.92 -4.26
CA ILE A 126 -4.62 -4.79 -4.02
C ILE A 126 -5.40 -5.82 -4.86
N ALA A 127 -4.93 -6.11 -6.09
CA ALA A 127 -5.54 -7.12 -6.95
C ALA A 127 -5.49 -8.53 -6.32
N PHE A 128 -4.41 -8.88 -5.62
CA PHE A 128 -4.33 -10.11 -4.83
C PHE A 128 -5.40 -10.16 -3.73
N GLY A 129 -5.67 -9.03 -3.04
CA GLY A 129 -6.74 -8.94 -2.07
C GLY A 129 -8.12 -9.23 -2.69
N VAL A 130 -8.36 -8.73 -3.90
CA VAL A 130 -9.60 -9.01 -4.66
C VAL A 130 -9.70 -10.49 -5.02
N LEU A 131 -8.62 -11.10 -5.52
CA LEU A 131 -8.59 -12.54 -5.80
C LEU A 131 -8.88 -13.36 -4.56
N THR A 132 -8.26 -13.04 -3.44
CA THR A 132 -8.49 -13.70 -2.15
C THR A 132 -9.97 -13.66 -1.79
N ARG A 133 -10.63 -12.52 -1.95
CA ARG A 133 -12.06 -12.38 -1.67
C ARG A 133 -12.94 -13.23 -2.61
N ILE A 134 -12.59 -13.33 -3.88
CA ILE A 134 -13.33 -14.11 -4.87
C ILE A 134 -13.21 -15.61 -4.58
N TYR A 135 -12.01 -16.08 -4.25
CA TYR A 135 -11.72 -17.49 -3.98
C TYR A 135 -11.91 -17.91 -2.53
N PHE A 136 -12.32 -17.00 -1.65
CA PHE A 136 -12.39 -17.18 -0.21
C PHE A 136 -13.00 -18.54 0.22
N ASN A 137 -14.14 -18.91 -0.34
CA ASN A 137 -14.83 -20.15 0.02
C ASN A 137 -14.09 -21.44 -0.41
N LYS A 138 -13.16 -21.34 -1.38
CA LYS A 138 -12.37 -22.47 -1.91
C LYS A 138 -11.02 -22.62 -1.19
N ILE A 139 -10.49 -21.52 -0.63
CA ILE A 139 -9.15 -21.47 -0.02
C ILE A 139 -9.19 -21.83 1.48
N ARG A 140 -10.35 -22.12 2.03
CA ARG A 140 -10.53 -22.51 3.44
C ARG A 140 -9.89 -23.87 3.72
N ASN A 141 -8.55 -23.93 3.69
CA ASN A 141 -7.77 -25.14 3.97
C ASN A 141 -6.64 -24.83 4.96
N ASN A 142 -6.54 -25.64 6.03
CA ASN A 142 -5.50 -25.49 7.06
C ASN A 142 -4.08 -25.62 6.47
N PHE A 143 -3.90 -26.42 5.43
CA PHE A 143 -2.62 -26.58 4.76
C PHE A 143 -2.13 -25.27 4.12
N ILE A 144 -3.02 -24.52 3.46
CA ILE A 144 -2.71 -23.21 2.85
C ILE A 144 -2.31 -22.22 3.93
N ASN A 145 -2.99 -22.23 5.09
CA ASN A 145 -2.64 -21.36 6.21
C ASN A 145 -1.25 -21.66 6.77
N ILE A 146 -0.90 -22.93 6.94
CA ILE A 146 0.42 -23.34 7.43
C ILE A 146 1.52 -22.94 6.44
N LEU A 147 1.33 -23.23 5.16
CA LEU A 147 2.27 -22.86 4.11
C LEU A 147 2.52 -21.34 4.07
N SER A 148 1.46 -20.57 4.22
CA SER A 148 1.54 -19.13 4.22
C SER A 148 2.30 -18.58 5.44
N ILE A 149 2.11 -19.14 6.63
CA ILE A 149 2.86 -18.77 7.84
C ILE A 149 4.36 -19.08 7.66
N ILE A 150 4.69 -20.21 7.05
CA ILE A 150 6.09 -20.57 6.75
C ILE A 150 6.71 -19.57 5.78
N LEU A 151 6.00 -19.21 4.69
CA LEU A 151 6.46 -18.21 3.72
C LEU A 151 6.69 -16.84 4.35
N VAL A 152 5.87 -16.47 5.34
CA VAL A 152 6.08 -15.28 6.18
C VAL A 152 7.39 -15.34 6.95
N GLY A 153 7.59 -16.42 7.69
CA GLY A 153 8.82 -16.59 8.46
C GLY A 153 10.06 -16.46 7.58
N ILE A 154 10.03 -17.07 6.39
CA ILE A 154 11.11 -16.97 5.41
C ILE A 154 11.29 -15.53 4.92
N SER A 155 10.21 -14.82 4.58
CA SER A 155 10.29 -13.44 4.09
C SER A 155 10.82 -12.47 5.15
N LEU A 156 10.38 -12.62 6.40
CA LEU A 156 10.88 -11.84 7.52
C LEU A 156 12.37 -12.12 7.79
N TYR A 157 12.79 -13.40 7.74
CA TYR A 157 14.18 -13.78 7.92
C TYR A 157 15.09 -13.08 6.89
N TYR A 158 14.74 -13.13 5.60
CA TYR A 158 15.52 -12.45 4.56
C TYR A 158 15.47 -10.93 4.69
N PHE A 159 14.32 -10.35 5.06
CA PHE A 159 14.19 -8.92 5.30
C PHE A 159 15.13 -8.42 6.38
N PHE A 160 15.21 -9.11 7.52
CA PHE A 160 16.07 -8.67 8.63
C PHE A 160 17.57 -8.96 8.42
N LYS A 161 17.91 -9.97 7.60
CA LYS A 161 19.29 -10.38 7.42
C LYS A 161 20.09 -9.45 6.49
N ASP A 162 19.53 -9.03 5.37
CA ASP A 162 20.28 -8.42 4.28
C ASP A 162 19.54 -7.24 3.58
N TYR A 163 18.72 -6.49 4.31
CA TYR A 163 17.88 -5.45 3.70
C TYR A 163 18.68 -4.40 2.89
N GLN A 164 19.88 -4.06 3.31
CA GLN A 164 20.72 -3.04 2.65
C GLN A 164 21.48 -3.54 1.42
N ASN A 165 21.57 -4.85 1.22
CA ASN A 165 22.37 -5.47 0.15
C ASN A 165 21.55 -6.37 -0.78
N LEU A 166 20.22 -6.20 -0.82
CA LEU A 166 19.34 -7.01 -1.65
C LEU A 166 19.56 -6.68 -3.14
N THR A 167 19.84 -7.71 -3.93
CA THR A 167 19.78 -7.57 -5.39
C THR A 167 18.33 -7.33 -5.85
N THR A 168 18.14 -6.71 -7.02
CA THR A 168 16.81 -6.44 -7.59
C THR A 168 15.95 -7.71 -7.69
N LEU A 169 16.55 -8.88 -7.98
CA LEU A 169 15.85 -10.17 -7.99
C LEU A 169 15.37 -10.58 -6.59
N GLN A 170 16.22 -10.40 -5.57
CA GLN A 170 15.87 -10.71 -4.18
C GLN A 170 14.75 -9.79 -3.69
N LEU A 171 14.80 -8.52 -4.05
CA LEU A 171 13.76 -7.54 -3.73
C LEU A 171 12.42 -7.90 -4.40
N PHE A 172 12.45 -8.38 -5.66
CA PHE A 172 11.27 -8.92 -6.34
C PHE A 172 10.66 -10.10 -5.60
N LEU A 173 11.47 -11.08 -5.20
CA LEU A 173 11.04 -12.25 -4.46
C LEU A 173 10.49 -11.87 -3.07
N LEU A 174 11.13 -10.93 -2.39
CA LEU A 174 10.68 -10.41 -1.10
C LEU A 174 9.30 -9.77 -1.20
N ILE A 175 9.09 -8.91 -2.19
CA ILE A 175 7.78 -8.27 -2.42
C ILE A 175 6.70 -9.33 -2.69
N LEU A 176 7.00 -10.33 -3.51
CA LEU A 176 6.09 -11.43 -3.80
C LEU A 176 5.75 -12.24 -2.53
N LEU A 177 6.74 -12.51 -1.69
CA LEU A 177 6.54 -13.19 -0.40
C LEU A 177 5.68 -12.37 0.56
N ILE A 178 5.90 -11.06 0.67
CA ILE A 178 5.08 -10.16 1.49
C ILE A 178 3.64 -10.12 0.98
N GLN A 179 3.41 -10.17 -0.32
CA GLN A 179 2.07 -10.23 -0.90
C GLN A 179 1.37 -11.56 -0.56
N CYS A 180 2.05 -12.67 -0.70
CA CYS A 180 1.53 -13.99 -0.30
C CYS A 180 1.19 -14.02 1.19
N PHE A 181 2.00 -13.35 2.01
CA PHE A 181 1.78 -13.19 3.44
C PHE A 181 0.51 -12.41 3.76
N SER A 182 0.37 -11.21 3.22
CA SER A 182 -0.80 -10.38 3.48
C SER A 182 -2.10 -11.09 3.08
N VAL A 183 -2.08 -11.85 1.97
CA VAL A 183 -3.19 -12.70 1.54
C VAL A 183 -3.48 -13.79 2.58
N SER A 184 -2.47 -14.41 3.13
CA SER A 184 -2.64 -15.49 4.11
C SER A 184 -3.15 -15.01 5.47
N ILE A 185 -2.69 -13.86 5.95
CA ILE A 185 -3.25 -13.21 7.15
C ILE A 185 -4.74 -12.92 6.93
N LEU A 186 -5.10 -12.33 5.79
CA LEU A 186 -6.51 -12.07 5.46
C LEU A 186 -7.34 -13.36 5.48
N ILE A 187 -6.84 -14.44 4.89
CA ILE A 187 -7.52 -15.74 4.89
C ILE A 187 -7.69 -16.28 6.31
N THR A 188 -6.63 -16.22 7.13
CA THR A 188 -6.65 -16.71 8.52
C THR A 188 -7.61 -15.88 9.36
N PHE A 189 -7.58 -14.57 9.23
CA PHE A 189 -8.47 -13.64 9.95
C PHE A 189 -9.93 -13.89 9.59
N ILE A 190 -10.25 -14.07 8.32
CA ILE A 190 -11.62 -14.31 7.87
C ILE A 190 -12.10 -15.72 8.30
N ASN A 191 -11.20 -16.71 8.40
CA ASN A 191 -11.54 -18.06 8.86
C ASN A 191 -11.72 -18.15 10.38
N SER A 192 -11.19 -17.21 11.16
CA SER A 192 -11.28 -17.17 12.62
C SER A 192 -12.63 -16.64 13.12
N ASN A 193 -13.74 -17.09 12.57
CA ASN A 193 -15.12 -16.66 12.88
C ASN A 193 -15.55 -16.77 14.39
N LYS A 194 -14.63 -17.04 15.32
CA LYS A 194 -14.89 -17.23 16.75
C LYS A 194 -13.92 -16.47 17.66
N LEU A 195 -13.47 -15.30 17.26
CA LEU A 195 -12.84 -14.44 18.25
C LEU A 195 -13.93 -13.93 19.20
N ILE A 196 -14.02 -14.55 20.37
CA ILE A 196 -14.77 -14.00 21.51
C ILE A 196 -14.01 -12.76 21.95
N VAL A 197 -14.32 -11.64 21.31
CA VAL A 197 -13.67 -10.37 21.64
C VAL A 197 -14.52 -9.66 22.68
N ASN A 198 -13.89 -9.25 23.78
CA ASN A 198 -14.53 -8.47 24.82
C ASN A 198 -15.14 -7.19 24.21
N THR A 199 -16.37 -6.84 24.59
CA THR A 199 -17.11 -5.66 24.11
C THR A 199 -16.34 -4.36 24.31
N PHE A 200 -15.56 -4.25 25.39
CA PHE A 200 -14.67 -3.12 25.64
C PHE A 200 -13.57 -3.03 24.59
N LEU A 201 -12.92 -4.14 24.26
CA LEU A 201 -11.86 -4.19 23.25
C LEU A 201 -12.40 -3.83 21.85
N ILE A 202 -13.61 -4.29 21.52
CA ILE A 202 -14.27 -3.92 20.25
C ILE A 202 -14.49 -2.42 20.16
N LYS A 203 -15.00 -1.79 21.23
CA LYS A 203 -15.21 -0.33 21.26
C LYS A 203 -13.89 0.41 21.13
N PHE A 204 -12.87 0.03 21.87
CA PHE A 204 -11.53 0.63 21.81
C PHE A 204 -10.92 0.52 20.40
N LEU A 205 -10.91 -0.69 19.81
CA LEU A 205 -10.41 -0.91 18.45
C LEU A 205 -11.23 -0.15 17.39
N SER A 206 -12.54 0.03 17.58
CA SER A 206 -13.37 0.80 16.67
C SER A 206 -13.05 2.29 16.70
N ILE A 207 -12.64 2.84 17.83
CA ILE A 207 -12.17 4.24 17.95
C ILE A 207 -10.82 4.37 17.24
N LEU A 208 -9.87 3.48 17.55
CA LEU A 208 -8.55 3.49 16.90
C LEU A 208 -8.67 3.35 15.39
N SER A 209 -9.50 2.44 14.89
CA SER A 209 -9.67 2.20 13.45
C SER A 209 -10.18 3.43 12.69
N LYS A 210 -10.96 4.29 13.33
CA LYS A 210 -11.42 5.55 12.71
C LYS A 210 -10.30 6.58 12.55
N GLN A 211 -9.29 6.53 13.43
CA GLN A 211 -8.18 7.48 13.45
C GLN A 211 -6.94 6.96 12.70
N THR A 212 -6.91 5.67 12.34
CA THR A 212 -5.74 5.02 11.72
C THR A 212 -5.26 5.76 10.47
N TYR A 213 -6.17 6.25 9.65
CA TYR A 213 -5.82 6.97 8.43
C TYR A 213 -5.13 8.31 8.73
N SER A 214 -5.64 9.09 9.66
CA SER A 214 -5.01 10.36 10.07
C SER A 214 -3.66 10.11 10.75
N ILE A 215 -3.57 9.10 11.61
CA ILE A 215 -2.30 8.70 12.24
C ILE A 215 -1.27 8.33 11.16
N TYR A 216 -1.67 7.54 10.16
CA TYR A 216 -0.82 7.17 9.04
C TYR A 216 -0.32 8.39 8.26
N LEU A 217 -1.15 9.39 8.01
CA LEU A 217 -0.78 10.59 7.27
C LEU A 217 0.23 11.48 8.03
N PHE A 218 0.10 11.58 9.35
CA PHE A 218 0.85 12.56 10.13
C PHE A 218 2.03 11.98 10.92
N HIS A 219 2.17 10.64 11.06
CA HIS A 219 3.20 10.06 11.92
C HIS A 219 4.62 10.49 11.54
N PHE A 220 4.94 10.55 10.25
CA PHE A 220 6.27 10.95 9.79
C PHE A 220 6.54 12.45 10.06
N ALA A 221 5.55 13.34 9.90
CA ALA A 221 5.68 14.74 10.25
C ALA A 221 5.98 14.92 11.75
N PHE A 222 5.32 14.15 12.61
CA PHE A 222 5.60 14.15 14.05
C PHE A 222 7.01 13.64 14.37
N ILE A 223 7.43 12.53 13.76
CA ILE A 223 8.80 12.01 13.94
C ILE A 223 9.82 13.05 13.51
N TYR A 224 9.63 13.69 12.36
CA TYR A 224 10.51 14.73 11.86
C TYR A 224 10.59 15.94 12.79
N LEU A 225 9.46 16.45 13.30
CA LEU A 225 9.43 17.56 14.24
C LEU A 225 10.08 17.21 15.58
N ILE A 226 9.92 15.97 16.05
CA ILE A 226 10.60 15.50 17.27
C ILE A 226 12.12 15.42 17.04
N SER A 227 12.55 14.92 15.89
CA SER A 227 13.98 14.84 15.56
C SER A 227 14.64 16.22 15.47
N LEU A 228 13.95 17.20 14.90
CA LEU A 228 14.44 18.59 14.90
C LEU A 228 14.58 19.13 16.32
N ASN A 229 13.64 18.84 17.21
CA ASN A 229 13.68 19.32 18.59
C ASN A 229 14.76 18.62 19.41
N SER A 230 15.01 17.32 19.19
CA SER A 230 16.09 16.57 19.82
C SER A 230 17.48 16.99 19.30
N PHE A 231 17.59 17.35 18.03
CA PHE A 231 18.80 17.92 17.44
C PHE A 231 19.16 19.29 18.04
N LEU A 232 18.14 20.11 18.37
CA LEU A 232 18.34 21.41 19.05
C LEU A 232 18.68 21.26 20.53
N LEU A 233 18.31 20.14 21.17
CA LEU A 233 18.53 19.89 22.59
C LEU A 233 19.79 19.08 22.90
N ASN A 234 20.20 18.15 22.00
CA ASN A 234 21.40 17.33 22.16
C ASN A 234 21.93 16.88 20.80
N ASN A 235 23.19 17.11 20.55
CA ASN A 235 23.93 16.84 19.31
C ASN A 235 24.04 15.36 18.89
N GLU A 236 23.24 14.44 19.40
CA GLU A 236 23.36 13.02 19.08
C GLU A 236 21.99 12.34 18.97
N PHE A 237 21.37 12.41 17.80
CA PHE A 237 20.52 11.33 17.30
C PHE A 237 20.53 11.36 15.77
N ILE A 238 21.40 10.54 15.21
CA ILE A 238 21.43 10.23 13.78
C ILE A 238 20.28 9.25 13.51
N PHE A 239 19.27 9.70 12.79
CA PHE A 239 18.33 8.80 12.10
C PHE A 239 18.86 8.59 10.68
N ILE A 240 19.37 7.40 10.45
CA ILE A 240 19.64 6.84 9.12
C ILE A 240 18.32 6.33 8.50
#